data_b7ca08c93ac9b8bf23252c419be2d7b2
#
_entry.id   b7ca08c93ac9b8bf23252c419be2d7b2
#
_cell.length_a   1.000
_cell.length_b   1.000
_cell.length_c   1.000
_cell.angle_alpha   90.00
_cell.angle_beta   90.00
_cell.angle_gamma   90.00
#
_symmetry.space_group_name_H-M   'P 1'
#
loop_
_entity.id
_entity.type
_entity.pdbx_description
1 polymer ?
#
loop_
_entity_poly.entity_id
_entity_poly.type
_entity_poly.pdbx_seq_one_letter_code
_entity_poly.pdbx_strand_id
1 'polypeptide(L)'
;MKKNMLSRVLTLALAALLALPLFACGKKSDDNSIGSSGAASYQVGICSYADDASLNQIVDNIESRLKAIGQEKGVTFEISYDNCNTDSAVLNQIIANFIADKVDLMIGVATPVAVA
;
A
#
# COMPACT_ATOMS: atom_id res chain seq x y z
N MET A 1 -55.55 -35.61 4.37
CA MET A 1 -54.51 -35.65 3.36
C MET A 1 -53.75 -34.34 3.12
N LYS A 2 -54.02 -33.25 3.85
CA LYS A 2 -53.33 -31.96 3.67
C LYS A 2 -52.08 -31.78 4.56
N LYS A 3 -51.89 -32.58 5.61
CA LYS A 3 -50.73 -32.46 6.54
C LYS A 3 -49.43 -32.98 6.00
N ASN A 4 -49.44 -33.89 5.07
CA ASN A 4 -48.20 -34.53 4.57
C ASN A 4 -47.53 -33.75 3.40
N MET A 5 -48.29 -32.82 2.78
CA MET A 5 -47.76 -32.02 1.69
C MET A 5 -46.90 -30.87 2.20
N LEU A 6 -47.31 -30.27 3.32
CA LEU A 6 -46.58 -29.18 3.97
C LEU A 6 -45.25 -29.64 4.54
N SER A 7 -45.24 -30.87 5.13
CA SER A 7 -44.02 -31.49 5.66
C SER A 7 -43.02 -31.87 4.54
N ARG A 8 -43.53 -32.33 3.39
CA ARG A 8 -42.67 -32.67 2.24
C ARG A 8 -42.06 -31.44 1.54
N VAL A 9 -42.80 -30.32 1.51
CA VAL A 9 -42.33 -29.07 1.00
C VAL A 9 -41.29 -28.44 1.94
N LEU A 10 -41.50 -28.56 3.27
CA LEU A 10 -40.57 -28.06 4.28
C LEU A 10 -39.26 -28.85 4.29
N THR A 11 -39.30 -30.17 4.09
CA THR A 11 -38.09 -31.00 4.01
C THR A 11 -37.30 -30.79 2.72
N LEU A 12 -37.97 -30.50 1.60
CA LEU A 12 -37.30 -30.15 0.35
C LEU A 12 -36.66 -28.75 0.40
N ALA A 13 -37.30 -27.80 1.09
CA ALA A 13 -36.73 -26.47 1.29
C ALA A 13 -35.47 -26.47 2.19
N LEU A 14 -35.45 -27.37 3.21
CA LEU A 14 -34.33 -27.48 4.13
C LEU A 14 -33.12 -28.19 3.50
N ALA A 15 -33.38 -29.12 2.55
CA ALA A 15 -32.32 -29.81 1.82
C ALA A 15 -31.63 -28.93 0.76
N ALA A 16 -32.33 -27.91 0.25
CA ALA A 16 -31.77 -26.95 -0.70
C ALA A 16 -30.83 -25.92 -0.07
N LEU A 17 -30.91 -25.71 1.25
CA LEU A 17 -30.04 -24.76 1.97
C LEU A 17 -28.68 -25.32 2.35
N LEU A 18 -28.44 -26.62 2.22
CA LEU A 18 -27.18 -27.30 2.59
C LEU A 18 -26.27 -27.62 1.39
N ALA A 19 -26.67 -27.22 0.18
CA ALA A 19 -25.85 -27.41 -1.02
C ALA A 19 -25.11 -26.12 -1.40
N LEU A 20 -24.51 -25.43 -0.45
CA LEU A 20 -23.46 -24.46 -0.75
C LEU A 20 -22.18 -25.25 -1.00
N PRO A 21 -21.63 -25.25 -2.22
CA PRO A 21 -20.29 -25.78 -2.41
C PRO A 21 -19.32 -24.91 -1.64
N LEU A 22 -18.70 -25.47 -0.63
CA LEU A 22 -17.43 -24.99 -0.10
C LEU A 22 -16.42 -25.01 -1.26
N PHE A 23 -16.35 -23.95 -2.02
CA PHE A 23 -15.16 -23.65 -2.79
C PHE A 23 -14.09 -23.21 -1.78
N ALA A 24 -13.51 -24.22 -1.12
CA ALA A 24 -12.31 -24.06 -0.37
C ALA A 24 -11.23 -23.55 -1.32
N CYS A 25 -10.73 -22.39 -0.97
CA CYS A 25 -9.50 -21.77 -1.37
C CYS A 25 -8.40 -22.79 -1.67
N GLY A 26 -8.23 -23.17 -2.91
CA GLY A 26 -7.05 -23.84 -3.44
C GLY A 26 -6.13 -22.75 -3.97
N LYS A 27 -5.15 -22.36 -3.15
CA LYS A 27 -4.04 -21.51 -3.53
C LYS A 27 -3.29 -22.18 -4.67
N LYS A 28 -3.42 -21.65 -5.87
CA LYS A 28 -2.43 -21.84 -6.91
C LYS A 28 -2.29 -20.52 -7.64
N SER A 29 -1.11 -19.95 -7.45
CA SER A 29 -0.60 -18.86 -8.25
C SER A 29 -0.58 -19.30 -9.71
N ASP A 30 -1.40 -18.71 -10.52
CA ASP A 30 -1.15 -18.59 -11.94
C ASP A 30 -1.63 -17.20 -12.36
N ASP A 31 -0.66 -16.42 -12.67
CA ASP A 31 -0.59 -15.18 -13.35
C ASP A 31 -1.55 -15.16 -14.54
N ASN A 32 -2.65 -14.47 -14.41
CA ASN A 32 -3.35 -13.83 -15.53
C ASN A 32 -4.47 -12.90 -15.03
N SER A 33 -4.10 -11.81 -14.36
CA SER A 33 -4.99 -10.68 -14.15
C SER A 33 -4.94 -9.77 -15.36
N ILE A 34 -5.76 -10.10 -16.35
CA ILE A 34 -6.13 -9.14 -17.38
C ILE A 34 -7.10 -8.14 -16.74
N GLY A 35 -6.64 -6.88 -16.61
CA GLY A 35 -7.50 -5.73 -16.60
C GLY A 35 -8.00 -5.22 -15.26
N SER A 36 -7.10 -4.68 -14.46
CA SER A 36 -7.37 -3.44 -13.75
C SER A 36 -6.23 -2.50 -14.10
N SER A 37 -6.48 -1.58 -14.99
CA SER A 37 -5.62 -0.48 -15.38
C SER A 37 -5.62 0.56 -14.26
N GLY A 38 -5.27 0.14 -13.04
CA GLY A 38 -4.86 1.02 -11.96
C GLY A 38 -3.41 1.41 -12.23
N ALA A 39 -3.12 2.72 -12.29
CA ALA A 39 -1.75 3.19 -12.33
C ALA A 39 -0.98 2.56 -11.18
N ALA A 40 0.23 2.05 -11.45
CA ALA A 40 1.08 1.52 -10.39
C ALA A 40 1.35 2.64 -9.36
N SER A 41 1.25 2.31 -8.08
CA SER A 41 1.55 3.23 -6.98
C SER A 41 2.81 2.78 -6.25
N TYR A 42 3.68 3.74 -5.94
CA TYR A 42 4.93 3.54 -5.24
C TYR A 42 4.98 4.40 -3.98
N GLN A 43 5.38 3.81 -2.87
CA GLN A 43 5.56 4.50 -1.60
C GLN A 43 6.99 5.07 -1.53
N VAL A 44 7.13 6.37 -1.29
CA VAL A 44 8.42 7.05 -1.21
C VAL A 44 8.56 7.73 0.15
N GLY A 45 9.56 7.34 0.93
CA GLY A 45 9.93 8.02 2.18
C GLY A 45 11.03 9.05 1.91
N ILE A 46 10.82 10.30 2.30
CA ILE A 46 11.84 11.37 2.25
C ILE A 46 12.17 11.80 3.67
N CYS A 47 13.44 11.74 4.04
CA CYS A 47 13.91 12.25 5.32
C CYS A 47 14.90 13.39 5.12
N SER A 48 14.63 14.55 5.73
CA SER A 48 15.55 15.68 5.78
C SER A 48 16.27 15.74 7.12
N TYR A 49 17.52 16.24 7.11
CA TYR A 49 18.34 16.34 8.32
C TYR A 49 17.92 17.49 9.25
N ALA A 50 17.52 18.62 8.69
CA ALA A 50 17.18 19.81 9.45
C ALA A 50 16.08 20.61 8.72
N ASP A 51 15.36 21.43 9.47
CA ASP A 51 14.46 22.43 8.92
C ASP A 51 15.27 23.67 8.50
N ASP A 52 15.76 23.62 7.27
CA ASP A 52 16.59 24.67 6.66
C ASP A 52 16.04 25.00 5.27
N ALA A 53 16.03 26.28 4.92
CA ALA A 53 15.44 26.75 3.66
C ALA A 53 16.06 26.06 2.42
N SER A 54 17.37 25.78 2.45
CA SER A 54 18.07 25.12 1.34
C SER A 54 17.66 23.65 1.24
N LEU A 55 17.54 22.95 2.37
CA LEU A 55 17.10 21.54 2.40
C LEU A 55 15.63 21.41 2.02
N ASN A 56 14.78 22.32 2.50
CA ASN A 56 13.37 22.35 2.13
C ASN A 56 13.20 22.55 0.63
N GLN A 57 13.98 23.47 0.02
CA GLN A 57 13.96 23.64 -1.42
C GLN A 57 14.37 22.38 -2.20
N ILE A 58 15.31 21.61 -1.67
CA ILE A 58 15.68 20.30 -2.25
C ILE A 58 14.50 19.33 -2.20
N VAL A 59 13.84 19.22 -1.05
CA VAL A 59 12.65 18.37 -0.87
C VAL A 59 11.55 18.77 -1.85
N ASP A 60 11.20 20.05 -1.93
CA ASP A 60 10.18 20.58 -2.85
C ASP A 60 10.48 20.22 -4.31
N ASN A 61 11.75 20.32 -4.71
CA ASN A 61 12.18 19.94 -6.05
C ASN A 61 12.08 18.44 -6.30
N ILE A 62 12.42 17.61 -5.31
CA ILE A 62 12.27 16.14 -5.40
C ILE A 62 10.79 15.78 -5.57
N GLU A 63 9.92 16.30 -4.74
CA GLU A 63 8.47 16.05 -4.81
C GLU A 63 7.88 16.50 -6.15
N SER A 64 8.23 17.69 -6.60
CA SER A 64 7.80 18.23 -7.89
C SER A 64 8.25 17.33 -9.04
N ARG A 65 9.49 16.85 -8.98
CA ARG A 65 10.05 15.99 -10.02
C ARG A 65 9.41 14.60 -10.02
N LEU A 66 9.19 13.99 -8.84
CA LEU A 66 8.47 12.72 -8.73
C LEU A 66 7.06 12.83 -9.29
N LYS A 67 6.35 13.91 -8.99
CA LYS A 67 5.01 14.17 -9.55
C LYS A 67 5.04 14.26 -11.07
N ALA A 68 6.02 14.97 -11.64
CA ALA A 68 6.18 15.09 -13.09
C ALA A 68 6.48 13.73 -13.75
N ILE A 69 7.38 12.94 -13.15
CA ILE A 69 7.69 11.58 -13.61
C ILE A 69 6.46 10.69 -13.51
N GLY A 70 5.68 10.79 -12.43
CA GLY A 70 4.44 10.05 -12.26
C GLY A 70 3.46 10.31 -13.39
N GLN A 71 3.26 11.58 -13.75
CA GLN A 71 2.41 11.97 -14.87
C GLN A 71 2.93 11.45 -16.21
N GLU A 72 4.25 11.57 -16.44
CA GLU A 72 4.91 11.09 -17.67
C GLU A 72 4.81 9.57 -17.83
N LYS A 73 4.97 8.84 -16.72
CA LYS A 73 5.01 7.36 -16.71
C LYS A 73 3.65 6.71 -16.48
N GLY A 74 2.63 7.48 -16.11
CA GLY A 74 1.32 6.93 -15.76
C GLY A 74 1.33 6.16 -14.44
N VAL A 75 2.17 6.58 -13.47
CA VAL A 75 2.29 5.98 -12.14
C VAL A 75 2.03 7.02 -11.06
N THR A 76 1.75 6.59 -9.84
CA THR A 76 1.57 7.46 -8.68
C THR A 76 2.74 7.26 -7.71
N PHE A 77 3.29 8.36 -7.18
CA PHE A 77 4.20 8.32 -6.04
C PHE A 77 3.49 8.87 -4.82
N GLU A 78 3.34 8.04 -3.81
CA GLU A 78 2.81 8.42 -2.51
C GLU A 78 3.99 8.78 -1.61
N ILE A 79 4.11 10.06 -1.26
CA ILE A 79 5.29 10.59 -0.59
C ILE A 79 4.98 10.81 0.88
N SER A 80 5.81 10.22 1.75
CA SER A 80 5.87 10.49 3.18
C SER A 80 7.14 11.27 3.47
N TYR A 81 7.00 12.47 4.05
CA TYR A 81 8.11 13.34 4.40
C TYR A 81 8.25 13.46 5.92
N ASP A 82 9.49 13.33 6.39
CA ASP A 82 9.86 13.54 7.79
C ASP A 82 11.16 14.33 7.90
N ASN A 83 11.36 14.98 9.07
CA ASN A 83 12.56 15.75 9.39
C ASN A 83 13.11 15.29 10.74
N CYS A 84 14.37 14.90 10.78
CA CYS A 84 14.99 14.44 12.03
C CYS A 84 15.51 15.57 12.93
N ASN A 85 15.46 16.82 12.49
CA ASN A 85 15.87 18.00 13.28
C ASN A 85 17.27 17.85 13.92
N THR A 86 18.22 17.31 13.15
CA THR A 86 19.60 17.03 13.58
C THR A 86 19.74 15.97 14.69
N ASP A 87 18.67 15.27 15.04
CA ASP A 87 18.65 14.24 16.07
C ASP A 87 18.81 12.84 15.47
N SER A 88 19.88 12.14 15.85
CA SER A 88 20.17 10.79 15.34
C SER A 88 19.17 9.73 15.83
N ALA A 89 18.60 9.91 17.02
CA ALA A 89 17.61 8.96 17.53
C ALA A 89 16.29 9.10 16.76
N VAL A 90 15.89 10.34 16.45
CA VAL A 90 14.74 10.62 15.59
C VAL A 90 14.99 10.09 14.17
N LEU A 91 16.20 10.29 13.62
CA LEU A 91 16.57 9.75 12.32
C LEU A 91 16.40 8.23 12.26
N ASN A 92 16.94 7.51 13.24
CA ASN A 92 16.80 6.05 13.31
C ASN A 92 15.33 5.61 13.41
N GLN A 93 14.51 6.37 14.13
CA GLN A 93 13.09 6.09 14.24
C GLN A 93 12.36 6.30 12.90
N ILE A 94 12.67 7.37 12.17
CA ILE A 94 12.10 7.65 10.84
C ILE A 94 12.47 6.51 9.86
N ILE A 95 13.74 6.10 9.84
CA ILE A 95 14.19 4.99 8.99
C ILE A 95 13.44 3.69 9.35
N ALA A 96 13.32 3.40 10.66
CA ALA A 96 12.59 2.21 11.12
C ALA A 96 11.11 2.24 10.70
N ASN A 97 10.47 3.41 10.74
CA ASN A 97 9.09 3.59 10.29
C ASN A 97 8.98 3.33 8.77
N PHE A 98 9.84 3.90 7.95
CA PHE A 98 9.84 3.68 6.50
C PHE A 98 10.04 2.19 6.14
N ILE A 99 10.90 1.48 6.90
CA ILE A 99 11.08 0.04 6.74
C ILE A 99 9.80 -0.73 7.12
N ALA A 100 9.16 -0.35 8.22
CA ALA A 100 7.91 -0.98 8.68
C ALA A 100 6.76 -0.75 7.69
N ASP A 101 6.69 0.45 7.11
CA ASP A 101 5.70 0.83 6.09
C ASP A 101 6.03 0.25 4.72
N LYS A 102 7.19 -0.39 4.57
CA LYS A 102 7.67 -1.03 3.35
C LYS A 102 7.69 -0.08 2.16
N VAL A 103 8.21 1.14 2.37
CA VAL A 103 8.37 2.08 1.26
C VAL A 103 9.26 1.49 0.16
N ASP A 104 8.92 1.77 -1.10
CA ASP A 104 9.65 1.27 -2.25
C ASP A 104 10.98 2.01 -2.47
N LEU A 105 11.07 3.26 -1.98
CA LEU A 105 12.24 4.12 -2.10
C LEU A 105 12.39 4.99 -0.87
N MET A 106 13.61 5.07 -0.33
CA MET A 106 13.99 6.07 0.68
C MET A 106 14.94 7.10 0.08
N ILE A 107 14.68 8.38 0.36
CA ILE A 107 15.49 9.49 -0.09
C ILE A 107 16.00 10.25 1.14
N GLY A 108 17.31 10.22 1.37
CA GLY A 108 17.97 10.99 2.42
C GLY A 108 18.44 12.35 1.90
N VAL A 109 17.99 13.43 2.52
CA VAL A 109 18.41 14.80 2.22
C VAL A 109 19.42 15.28 3.24
N ALA A 110 20.63 15.55 2.81
CA ALA A 110 21.87 15.80 3.52
C ALA A 110 22.66 14.54 3.91
N THR A 111 23.99 14.69 3.96
CA THR A 111 24.93 13.58 4.18
C THR A 111 24.64 12.73 5.43
N PRO A 112 24.31 13.31 6.61
CA PRO A 112 24.05 12.48 7.79
C PRO A 112 22.87 11.53 7.63
N VAL A 113 21.88 11.88 6.83
CA VAL A 113 20.72 11.02 6.54
C VAL A 113 21.06 9.97 5.48
N ALA A 114 21.83 10.36 4.48
CA ALA A 114 22.15 9.47 3.35
C ALA A 114 23.12 8.33 3.72
N VAL A 115 23.78 8.41 4.86
CA VAL A 115 24.75 7.41 5.35
C VAL A 115 24.27 6.63 6.56
N ALA A 116 23.06 6.91 7.03
CA ALA A 116 22.43 6.20 8.16
C ALA A 116 21.71 4.92 7.67
#